data_c3d501515503266e1a47d42da7bb61a2
#
_entry.id   c3d501515503266e1a47d42da7bb61a2
#
_cell.length_a   1.000
_cell.length_b   1.000
_cell.length_c   1.000
_cell.angle_alpha   90.00
_cell.angle_beta   90.00
_cell.angle_gamma   90.00
#
_symmetry.space_group_name_H-M   'P 1'
#
loop_
_entity.id
_entity.type
_entity.pdbx_description
1 polymer ?
#
loop_
_entity_poly.entity_id
_entity_poly.type
_entity_poly.pdbx_seq_one_letter_code
_entity_poly.pdbx_strand_id
1 'polypeptide(L)'
;MSALIQFVVWEWINVALEYTAVSWARLPRLFLTVVGVNLVTHPLFTLLLVRFGRSPRIVVPCEIVIFLVEWALLVAVYGRTRWRRLGLVAFVMNAASYGTGLLMEL
;
A
#
# COMPACT_ATOMS: atom_id res chain seq x y z
N MET A 1 21.87 9.06 8.99
CA MET A 1 20.89 8.03 9.42
C MET A 1 21.13 6.78 8.60
N SER A 2 21.11 5.59 9.22
CA SER A 2 21.30 4.36 8.47
C SER A 2 20.16 4.13 7.49
N ALA A 3 20.44 3.39 6.42
CA ALA A 3 19.41 3.05 5.41
C ALA A 3 18.24 2.27 6.04
N LEU A 4 18.54 1.40 7.02
CA LEU A 4 17.50 0.62 7.70
C LEU A 4 16.56 1.53 8.51
N ILE A 5 17.11 2.46 9.28
CA ILE A 5 16.31 3.40 10.08
C ILE A 5 15.47 4.27 9.16
N GLN A 6 16.06 4.77 8.07
CA GLN A 6 15.34 5.57 7.09
C GLN A 6 14.19 4.79 6.46
N PHE A 7 14.41 3.53 6.09
CA PHE A 7 13.38 2.65 5.56
C PHE A 7 12.23 2.47 6.56
N VAL A 8 12.55 2.19 7.83
CA VAL A 8 11.53 2.00 8.87
C VAL A 8 10.73 3.27 9.09
N VAL A 9 11.39 4.43 9.15
CA VAL A 9 10.71 5.73 9.32
C VAL A 9 9.74 5.98 8.17
N TRP A 10 10.17 5.79 6.93
CA TRP A 10 9.32 5.99 5.77
C TRP A 10 8.18 4.99 5.71
N GLU A 11 8.42 3.75 6.13
CA GLU A 11 7.37 2.73 6.22
C GLU A 11 6.25 3.16 7.18
N TRP A 12 6.60 3.68 8.36
CA TRP A 12 5.60 4.17 9.30
C TRP A 12 4.88 5.41 8.81
N ILE A 13 5.58 6.31 8.13
CA ILE A 13 4.95 7.47 7.49
C ILE A 13 3.95 7.00 6.44
N ASN A 14 4.31 6.03 5.62
CA ASN A 14 3.45 5.46 4.60
C ASN A 14 2.19 4.85 5.22
N VAL A 15 2.34 4.03 6.26
CA VAL A 15 1.22 3.43 6.98
C VAL A 15 0.31 4.51 7.55
N ALA A 16 0.86 5.55 8.16
CA ALA A 16 0.08 6.64 8.73
C ALA A 16 -0.72 7.38 7.66
N LEU A 17 -0.12 7.65 6.51
CA LEU A 17 -0.80 8.33 5.40
C LEU A 17 -1.89 7.45 4.80
N GLU A 18 -1.64 6.17 4.59
CA GLU A 18 -2.64 5.23 4.09
C GLU A 18 -3.81 5.09 5.07
N TYR A 19 -3.51 4.92 6.36
CA TYR A 19 -4.55 4.82 7.38
C TYR A 19 -5.42 6.09 7.42
N THR A 20 -4.77 7.25 7.43
CA THR A 20 -5.49 8.53 7.44
C THR A 20 -6.36 8.68 6.20
N ALA A 21 -5.81 8.31 5.03
CA ALA A 21 -6.53 8.44 3.76
C ALA A 21 -7.76 7.54 3.68
N VAL A 22 -7.77 6.39 4.37
CA VAL A 22 -8.89 5.43 4.32
C VAL A 22 -9.72 5.39 5.59
N SER A 23 -9.41 6.19 6.60
CA SER A 23 -10.14 6.21 7.87
C SER A 23 -11.62 6.54 7.69
N TRP A 24 -11.99 7.27 6.63
CA TRP A 24 -13.38 7.58 6.30
C TRP A 24 -14.24 6.33 6.08
N ALA A 25 -13.62 5.21 5.72
CA ALA A 25 -14.35 3.97 5.45
C ALA A 25 -14.92 3.33 6.72
N ARG A 26 -14.42 3.71 7.91
CA ARG A 26 -14.89 3.25 9.22
C ARG A 26 -14.96 1.73 9.34
N LEU A 27 -13.95 1.04 8.80
CA LEU A 27 -13.87 -0.41 8.88
C LEU A 27 -13.30 -0.83 10.24
N PRO A 28 -13.77 -1.96 10.82
CA PRO A 28 -13.25 -2.43 12.10
C PRO A 28 -11.78 -2.85 11.97
N ARG A 29 -11.00 -2.55 12.99
CA ARG A 29 -9.56 -2.88 13.05
C ARG A 29 -8.78 -2.39 11.83
N LEU A 30 -9.18 -1.23 11.30
CA LEU A 30 -8.60 -0.71 10.06
C LEU A 30 -7.09 -0.49 10.18
N PHE A 31 -6.61 0.06 11.31
CA PHE A 31 -5.19 0.29 11.48
C PHE A 31 -4.38 -1.00 11.38
N LEU A 32 -4.83 -2.07 12.08
CA LEU A 32 -4.17 -3.36 12.04
C LEU A 32 -4.22 -3.96 10.63
N THR A 33 -5.33 -3.79 9.94
CA THR A 33 -5.49 -4.28 8.57
C THR A 33 -4.54 -3.54 7.62
N VAL A 34 -4.43 -2.22 7.74
CA VAL A 34 -3.49 -1.44 6.91
C VAL A 34 -2.05 -1.89 7.17
N VAL A 35 -1.67 -2.07 8.44
CA VAL A 35 -0.33 -2.58 8.78
C VAL A 35 -0.10 -3.95 8.17
N GLY A 36 -1.05 -4.87 8.33
CA GLY A 36 -0.92 -6.23 7.80
C GLY A 36 -0.81 -6.26 6.28
N VAL A 37 -1.64 -5.49 5.58
CA VAL A 37 -1.60 -5.39 4.13
C VAL A 37 -0.23 -4.85 3.68
N ASN A 38 0.28 -3.82 4.35
CA ASN A 38 1.59 -3.27 4.02
C ASN A 38 2.73 -4.26 4.26
N LEU A 39 2.65 -5.08 5.30
CA LEU A 39 3.66 -6.11 5.57
C LEU A 39 3.74 -7.15 4.44
N VAL A 40 2.65 -7.34 3.69
CA VAL A 40 2.63 -8.25 2.53
C VAL A 40 3.04 -7.50 1.27
N THR A 41 2.47 -6.31 1.02
CA THR A 41 2.61 -5.63 -0.28
C THR A 41 3.94 -4.91 -0.44
N HIS A 42 4.52 -4.33 0.62
CA HIS A 42 5.77 -3.60 0.50
C HIS A 42 6.96 -4.50 0.15
N PRO A 43 7.16 -5.66 0.82
CA PRO A 43 8.21 -6.58 0.37
C PRO A 43 8.01 -7.06 -1.04
N LEU A 44 6.76 -7.36 -1.43
CA LEU A 44 6.44 -7.79 -2.79
C LEU A 44 6.81 -6.70 -3.81
N PHE A 45 6.40 -5.46 -3.55
CA PHE A 45 6.69 -4.33 -4.43
C PHE A 45 8.20 -4.10 -4.54
N THR A 46 8.92 -4.16 -3.41
CA THR A 46 10.37 -3.99 -3.39
C THR A 46 11.06 -5.08 -4.22
N LEU A 47 10.62 -6.35 -4.09
CA LEU A 47 11.17 -7.44 -4.88
C LEU A 47 10.94 -7.23 -6.38
N LEU A 48 9.74 -6.77 -6.76
CA LEU A 48 9.43 -6.49 -8.15
C LEU A 48 10.33 -5.39 -8.71
N LEU A 49 10.56 -4.32 -7.95
CA LEU A 49 11.43 -3.23 -8.38
C LEU A 49 12.90 -3.67 -8.46
N VAL A 50 13.36 -4.49 -7.52
CA VAL A 50 14.72 -5.02 -7.56
C VAL A 50 14.92 -5.92 -8.77
N ARG A 51 13.91 -6.74 -9.09
CA ARG A 51 14.00 -7.71 -10.20
C ARG A 51 13.89 -7.03 -11.57
N PHE A 52 12.99 -6.06 -11.72
CA PHE A 52 12.63 -5.52 -13.03
C PHE A 52 13.03 -4.05 -13.24
N GLY A 53 13.44 -3.33 -12.17
CA GLY A 53 13.86 -1.94 -12.26
C GLY A 53 12.74 -0.96 -11.92
N ARG A 54 13.08 0.33 -11.97
CA ARG A 54 12.20 1.43 -11.56
C ARG A 54 11.72 2.32 -12.69
N SER A 55 11.83 1.86 -13.94
CA SER A 55 11.31 2.65 -15.06
C SER A 55 9.78 2.75 -14.96
N PRO A 56 9.15 3.81 -15.50
CA PRO A 56 7.69 3.93 -15.49
C PRO A 56 6.99 2.74 -16.14
N ARG A 57 7.61 2.10 -17.12
CA ARG A 57 7.06 0.90 -17.77
C ARG A 57 6.96 -0.29 -16.82
N ILE A 58 7.75 -0.30 -15.75
CA ILE A 58 7.75 -1.36 -14.75
C ILE A 58 6.94 -0.94 -13.53
N VAL A 59 7.11 0.31 -13.08
CA VAL A 59 6.45 0.80 -11.86
C VAL A 59 4.93 0.79 -12.02
N VAL A 60 4.39 1.24 -13.15
CA VAL A 60 2.94 1.31 -13.35
C VAL A 60 2.28 -0.07 -13.31
N PRO A 61 2.77 -1.11 -14.06
CA PRO A 61 2.22 -2.45 -13.90
C PRO A 61 2.38 -3.01 -12.50
N CYS A 62 3.49 -2.74 -11.82
CA CYS A 62 3.71 -3.19 -10.43
C CYS A 62 2.70 -2.56 -9.49
N GLU A 63 2.40 -1.27 -9.64
CA GLU A 63 1.38 -0.59 -8.84
C GLU A 63 -0.01 -1.20 -9.06
N ILE A 64 -0.33 -1.59 -10.29
CA ILE A 64 -1.59 -2.27 -10.60
C ILE A 64 -1.64 -3.62 -9.89
N VAL A 65 -0.57 -4.40 -9.93
CA VAL A 65 -0.49 -5.69 -9.23
C VAL A 65 -0.68 -5.49 -7.73
N ILE A 66 0.01 -4.51 -7.14
CA ILE A 66 -0.10 -4.20 -5.71
C ILE A 66 -1.54 -3.80 -5.36
N PHE A 67 -2.17 -2.96 -6.18
CA PHE A 67 -3.57 -2.58 -5.98
C PHE A 67 -4.48 -3.81 -5.93
N LEU A 68 -4.32 -4.74 -6.88
CA LEU A 68 -5.13 -5.95 -6.93
C LEU A 68 -4.88 -6.85 -5.72
N VAL A 69 -3.62 -6.98 -5.28
CA VAL A 69 -3.28 -7.76 -4.08
C VAL A 69 -3.90 -7.12 -2.83
N GLU A 70 -3.80 -5.80 -2.69
CA GLU A 70 -4.41 -5.09 -1.55
C GLU A 70 -5.92 -5.27 -1.54
N TRP A 71 -6.56 -5.14 -2.70
CA TRP A 71 -8.00 -5.36 -2.83
C TRP A 71 -8.38 -6.78 -2.42
N ALA A 72 -7.67 -7.78 -2.91
CA ALA A 72 -7.91 -9.17 -2.56
C ALA A 72 -7.75 -9.41 -1.06
N LEU A 73 -6.71 -8.84 -0.43
CA LEU A 73 -6.48 -8.97 1.01
C LEU A 73 -7.60 -8.32 1.82
N LEU A 74 -8.07 -7.15 1.40
CA LEU A 74 -9.18 -6.47 2.07
C LEU A 74 -10.47 -7.29 1.96
N VAL A 75 -10.74 -7.87 0.81
CA VAL A 75 -11.91 -8.75 0.63
C VAL A 75 -11.78 -10.00 1.52
N ALA A 76 -10.59 -10.56 1.64
CA ALA A 76 -10.34 -11.70 2.52
C ALA A 76 -10.61 -11.36 3.99
N VAL A 77 -10.27 -10.13 4.42
CA VAL A 77 -10.45 -9.68 5.81
C VAL A 77 -11.91 -9.28 6.09
N TYR A 78 -12.54 -8.52 5.18
CA TYR A 78 -13.83 -7.89 5.44
C TYR A 78 -15.01 -8.56 4.74
N GLY A 79 -14.75 -9.51 3.82
CA GLY A 79 -15.79 -10.25 3.13
C GLY A 79 -16.17 -9.67 1.77
N ARG A 80 -16.92 -10.47 0.98
CA ARG A 80 -17.25 -10.14 -0.42
C ARG A 80 -18.39 -9.15 -0.58
N THR A 81 -19.21 -8.96 0.46
CA THR A 81 -20.40 -8.11 0.36
C THR A 81 -20.08 -6.65 0.06
N ARG A 82 -18.90 -6.20 0.46
CA ARG A 82 -18.45 -4.82 0.27
C ARG A 82 -17.31 -4.70 -0.73
N TRP A 83 -17.22 -5.64 -1.67
CA TRP A 83 -16.07 -5.73 -2.56
C TRP A 83 -15.78 -4.44 -3.33
N ARG A 84 -16.81 -3.72 -3.78
CA ARG A 84 -16.63 -2.46 -4.50
C ARG A 84 -16.08 -1.36 -3.60
N ARG A 85 -16.61 -1.25 -2.39
CA ARG A 85 -16.13 -0.28 -1.42
C ARG A 85 -14.69 -0.59 -1.01
N LEU A 86 -14.38 -1.87 -0.84
CA LEU A 86 -13.02 -2.31 -0.53
C LEU A 86 -12.06 -2.03 -1.68
N GLY A 87 -12.54 -2.13 -2.92
CA GLY A 87 -11.76 -1.72 -4.09
C GLY A 87 -11.41 -0.23 -4.06
N LEU A 88 -12.35 0.62 -3.65
CA LEU A 88 -12.08 2.05 -3.49
C LEU A 88 -11.07 2.29 -2.37
N VAL A 89 -11.19 1.58 -1.25
CA VAL A 89 -10.22 1.66 -0.15
C VAL A 89 -8.83 1.26 -0.63
N ALA A 90 -8.71 0.15 -1.35
CA ALA A 90 -7.43 -0.30 -1.91
C ALA A 90 -6.86 0.73 -2.88
N PHE A 91 -7.68 1.32 -3.72
CA PHE A 91 -7.26 2.36 -4.65
C PHE A 91 -6.69 3.58 -3.90
N VAL A 92 -7.39 4.05 -2.87
CA VAL A 92 -6.95 5.20 -2.07
C VAL A 92 -5.64 4.87 -1.33
N MET A 93 -5.53 3.67 -0.77
CA MET A 93 -4.29 3.22 -0.13
C MET A 93 -3.12 3.24 -1.12
N ASN A 94 -3.34 2.71 -2.31
CA ASN A 94 -2.30 2.64 -3.32
C ASN A 94 -1.89 4.04 -3.81
N ALA A 95 -2.85 4.94 -3.97
CA ALA A 95 -2.58 6.33 -4.33
C ALA A 95 -1.77 7.05 -3.25
N ALA A 96 -2.09 6.83 -1.97
CA ALA A 96 -1.35 7.41 -0.85
C ALA A 96 0.08 6.87 -0.81
N SER A 97 0.25 5.57 -1.05
CA SER A 97 1.56 4.93 -1.11
C SER A 97 2.40 5.48 -2.26
N TYR A 98 1.80 5.63 -3.43
CA TYR A 98 2.48 6.23 -4.58
C TYR A 98 2.91 7.67 -4.29
N GLY A 99 2.03 8.45 -3.66
CA GLY A 99 2.34 9.82 -3.26
C GLY A 99 3.51 9.89 -2.28
N THR A 100 3.57 8.95 -1.31
CA THR A 100 4.69 8.84 -0.38
C THR A 100 5.99 8.55 -1.13
N GLY A 101 5.95 7.64 -2.10
CA GLY A 101 7.10 7.32 -2.93
C GLY A 101 7.62 8.52 -3.70
N LEU A 102 6.72 9.34 -4.25
CA LEU A 102 7.09 10.58 -4.94
C LEU A 102 7.76 11.58 -3.98
N LEU A 103 7.24 11.71 -2.75
CA LEU A 103 7.84 12.58 -1.74
C LEU A 103 9.25 12.13 -1.36
N MET A 104 9.49 10.82 -1.29
CA MET A 104 10.82 10.28 -1.00
C MET A 104 11.85 10.63 -2.07
N GLU A 105 11.43 10.81 -3.31
CA GLU A 105 12.33 11.13 -4.41
C GLU A 105 12.66 12.63 -4.51
N LEU A 106 11.93 13.45 -3.78
CA LEU A 106 12.21 14.89 -3.71
C LEU A 106 13.34 15.18 -2.77
#